data_bf272bd73551d7401438516980aa01bd
#
_entry.id   bf272bd73551d7401438516980aa01bd
#
_cell.length_a   1.000
_cell.length_b   1.000
_cell.length_c   1.000
_cell.angle_alpha   90.00
_cell.angle_beta   90.00
_cell.angle_gamma   90.00
#
_symmetry.space_group_name_H-M   'P 1'
#
loop_
_entity.id
_entity.type
_entity.pdbx_description
1 polymer ?
#
loop_
_entity_poly.entity_id
_entity_poly.type
_entity_poly.pdbx_seq_one_letter_code
_entity_poly.pdbx_strand_id
1 'polypeptide(L)'
;LAEVYNPSLYRDYIKKGKMDYLYDKVQLYDTLKHVIQGHGKTDNIPPILDDLSDIEHHMLHFLENHDEQRIASPDFAGNAEKGKPAMVVSATSSTAPTMVYFGQEFGEPGAEDLGFGDPTRTSIFDYGSVPSQVRWVNNKKFDGGQSTEEEKSLRDFYKRLLNFTINSSALAGSYQDIHAHNRYNTEWYNDKVLSFVRWSDNEKLIIISNFNTENTYGFELSLPQDIIEKWNLKDGEYNVEDQLFNTYKSKLVVDGNEASVRIDVKPLDSFILKIK
;
A
#
# COMPACT_ATOMS: atom_id res chain seq x y z
N LEU A 1 14.66 6.43 -14.47
CA LEU A 1 14.28 5.19 -13.81
C LEU A 1 15.17 4.05 -14.28
N ALA A 2 15.66 3.22 -13.34
CA ALA A 2 16.42 2.02 -13.66
C ALA A 2 15.85 0.78 -12.96
N GLU A 3 16.06 -0.36 -13.57
CA GLU A 3 15.74 -1.67 -13.03
C GLU A 3 17.04 -2.35 -12.60
N VAL A 4 17.15 -2.67 -11.32
CA VAL A 4 18.37 -3.20 -10.71
C VAL A 4 18.01 -4.38 -9.82
N TYR A 5 18.44 -5.59 -10.19
CA TYR A 5 18.11 -6.82 -9.48
C TYR A 5 19.06 -7.15 -8.31
N ASN A 6 20.05 -6.32 -8.05
CA ASN A 6 20.95 -6.49 -6.91
C ASN A 6 20.82 -5.31 -5.94
N PRO A 7 20.14 -5.47 -4.78
CA PRO A 7 19.93 -4.40 -3.80
C PRO A 7 21.23 -3.77 -3.29
N SER A 8 22.35 -4.52 -3.24
CA SER A 8 23.64 -3.98 -2.82
C SER A 8 24.18 -2.88 -3.73
N LEU A 9 23.66 -2.78 -4.95
CA LEU A 9 24.07 -1.80 -5.96
C LEU A 9 23.14 -0.58 -6.01
N TYR A 10 22.01 -0.56 -5.32
CA TYR A 10 21.04 0.54 -5.40
C TYR A 10 21.68 1.89 -5.15
N ARG A 11 22.44 2.02 -4.06
CA ARG A 11 23.13 3.27 -3.70
C ARG A 11 24.17 3.71 -4.73
N ASP A 12 24.84 2.76 -5.40
CA ASP A 12 25.78 3.06 -6.49
C ASP A 12 25.07 3.56 -7.75
N TYR A 13 23.94 2.94 -8.13
CA TYR A 13 23.14 3.41 -9.26
C TYR A 13 22.60 4.83 -9.04
N ILE A 14 22.19 5.15 -7.83
CA ILE A 14 21.75 6.51 -7.47
C ILE A 14 22.96 7.48 -7.47
N LYS A 15 24.01 7.19 -6.70
CA LYS A 15 25.13 8.12 -6.47
C LYS A 15 26.05 8.27 -7.68
N LYS A 16 26.48 7.14 -8.27
CA LYS A 16 27.42 7.10 -9.40
C LYS A 16 26.69 7.09 -10.75
N GLY A 17 25.64 6.28 -10.88
CA GLY A 17 24.84 6.16 -12.09
C GLY A 17 23.90 7.33 -12.35
N LYS A 18 23.69 8.21 -11.33
CA LYS A 18 22.80 9.39 -11.40
C LYS A 18 21.37 9.04 -11.80
N MET A 19 20.90 7.87 -11.36
CA MET A 19 19.51 7.47 -11.55
C MET A 19 18.63 8.19 -10.52
N ASP A 20 17.54 8.81 -11.00
CA ASP A 20 16.59 9.50 -10.13
C ASP A 20 15.75 8.49 -9.34
N TYR A 21 15.33 7.40 -10.01
CA TYR A 21 14.51 6.35 -9.39
C TYR A 21 14.99 4.96 -9.79
N LEU A 22 14.81 4.02 -8.87
CA LEU A 22 14.97 2.58 -9.09
C LEU A 22 13.65 1.88 -8.79
N TYR A 23 13.31 0.81 -9.51
CA TYR A 23 12.22 -0.08 -9.11
C TYR A 23 12.56 -0.75 -7.78
N ASP A 24 11.65 -0.71 -6.83
CA ASP A 24 11.73 -1.51 -5.60
C ASP A 24 11.20 -2.94 -5.86
N LYS A 25 11.92 -3.66 -6.73
CA LYS A 25 11.52 -4.99 -7.20
C LYS A 25 11.89 -6.08 -6.20
N VAL A 26 13.18 -6.19 -5.88
CA VAL A 26 13.74 -7.36 -5.19
C VAL A 26 13.43 -7.37 -3.69
N GLN A 27 13.11 -6.24 -3.12
CA GLN A 27 12.81 -6.12 -1.70
C GLN A 27 11.32 -5.94 -1.44
N LEU A 28 10.77 -4.74 -1.59
CA LEU A 28 9.40 -4.46 -1.20
C LEU A 28 8.38 -5.18 -2.10
N TYR A 29 8.54 -5.10 -3.44
CA TYR A 29 7.60 -5.77 -4.34
C TYR A 29 7.55 -7.29 -4.10
N ASP A 30 8.70 -7.97 -4.07
CA ASP A 30 8.73 -9.43 -3.87
C ASP A 30 8.14 -9.84 -2.51
N THR A 31 8.39 -9.04 -1.46
CA THR A 31 7.79 -9.26 -0.15
C THR A 31 6.28 -9.08 -0.16
N LEU A 32 5.79 -7.99 -0.74
CA LEU A 32 4.35 -7.75 -0.88
C LEU A 32 3.68 -8.84 -1.72
N LYS A 33 4.31 -9.29 -2.81
CA LYS A 33 3.82 -10.40 -3.62
C LYS A 33 3.60 -11.66 -2.78
N HIS A 34 4.59 -12.07 -1.98
CA HIS A 34 4.46 -13.22 -1.09
C HIS A 34 3.35 -13.05 -0.05
N VAL A 35 3.19 -11.84 0.50
CA VAL A 35 2.11 -11.55 1.47
C VAL A 35 0.74 -11.62 0.80
N ILE A 36 0.57 -11.02 -0.39
CA ILE A 36 -0.67 -11.07 -1.18
C ILE A 36 -1.06 -12.52 -1.51
N GLN A 37 -0.08 -13.35 -1.85
CA GLN A 37 -0.28 -14.77 -2.16
C GLN A 37 -0.57 -15.62 -0.91
N GLY A 38 -0.47 -15.07 0.29
CA GLY A 38 -0.68 -15.78 1.55
C GLY A 38 0.53 -16.58 2.05
N HIS A 39 1.66 -16.54 1.34
CA HIS A 39 2.89 -17.26 1.69
C HIS A 39 3.82 -16.45 2.60
N GLY A 40 3.66 -15.12 2.63
CA GLY A 40 4.46 -14.20 3.42
C GLY A 40 3.79 -13.74 4.71
N LYS A 41 4.58 -13.04 5.53
CA LYS A 41 4.17 -12.38 6.75
C LYS A 41 4.38 -10.88 6.63
N THR A 42 3.50 -10.09 7.22
CA THR A 42 3.67 -8.64 7.30
C THR A 42 4.90 -8.26 8.11
N ASP A 43 5.36 -9.13 9.02
CA ASP A 43 6.60 -8.98 9.79
C ASP A 43 7.84 -8.72 8.91
N ASN A 44 7.80 -9.13 7.64
CA ASN A 44 8.92 -8.98 6.70
C ASN A 44 8.97 -7.61 6.01
N ILE A 45 7.94 -6.78 6.14
CA ILE A 45 7.86 -5.49 5.43
C ILE A 45 8.69 -4.39 6.13
N PRO A 46 8.53 -4.13 7.46
CA PRO A 46 9.26 -3.05 8.11
C PRO A 46 10.78 -3.13 8.00
N PRO A 47 11.45 -4.31 8.12
CA PRO A 47 12.90 -4.37 7.98
C PRO A 47 13.42 -3.91 6.62
N ILE A 48 12.62 -4.09 5.54
CA ILE A 48 12.98 -3.64 4.20
C ILE A 48 12.88 -2.12 4.10
N LEU A 49 11.82 -1.53 4.64
CA LEU A 49 11.65 -0.09 4.66
C LEU A 49 12.76 0.60 5.47
N ASP A 50 13.17 -0.03 6.57
CA ASP A 50 14.28 0.46 7.40
C ASP A 50 15.63 0.38 6.66
N ASP A 51 15.92 -0.73 5.99
CA ASP A 51 17.17 -0.92 5.21
C ASP A 51 17.31 0.10 4.08
N LEU A 52 16.20 0.51 3.48
CA LEU A 52 16.18 1.47 2.38
C LEU A 52 15.91 2.91 2.83
N SER A 53 15.83 3.19 4.13
CA SER A 53 15.40 4.49 4.67
C SER A 53 16.24 5.69 4.21
N ASP A 54 17.54 5.50 3.93
CA ASP A 54 18.44 6.54 3.42
C ASP A 54 18.23 6.88 1.93
N ILE A 55 17.62 5.98 1.17
CA ILE A 55 17.32 6.13 -0.26
C ILE A 55 15.85 5.95 -0.60
N GLU A 56 14.96 5.90 0.40
CA GLU A 56 13.54 5.56 0.24
C GLU A 56 12.85 6.41 -0.85
N HIS A 57 13.19 7.69 -0.93
CA HIS A 57 12.63 8.65 -1.88
C HIS A 57 13.05 8.41 -3.35
N HIS A 58 14.03 7.53 -3.57
CA HIS A 58 14.46 7.07 -4.88
C HIS A 58 13.84 5.72 -5.30
N MET A 59 13.14 5.04 -4.39
CA MET A 59 12.63 3.69 -4.63
C MET A 59 11.20 3.75 -5.18
N LEU A 60 11.02 3.57 -6.50
CA LEU A 60 9.70 3.52 -7.12
C LEU A 60 8.94 2.27 -6.67
N HIS A 61 7.88 2.45 -5.91
CA HIS A 61 7.00 1.37 -5.51
C HIS A 61 6.01 1.00 -6.62
N PHE A 62 5.70 -0.27 -6.75
CA PHE A 62 4.75 -0.79 -7.74
C PHE A 62 4.21 -2.15 -7.31
N LEU A 63 3.10 -2.59 -7.90
CA LEU A 63 2.54 -3.93 -7.69
C LEU A 63 2.39 -4.70 -9.01
N GLU A 64 2.35 -4.00 -10.13
CA GLU A 64 2.34 -4.55 -11.48
C GLU A 64 3.26 -3.74 -12.38
N ASN A 65 3.90 -4.40 -13.32
CA ASN A 65 4.62 -3.78 -14.43
C ASN A 65 4.56 -4.71 -15.66
N HIS A 66 5.36 -4.42 -16.69
CA HIS A 66 5.38 -5.17 -17.94
C HIS A 66 6.05 -6.56 -17.83
N ASP A 67 6.81 -6.81 -16.77
CA ASP A 67 7.54 -8.07 -16.53
C ASP A 67 6.89 -8.96 -15.46
N GLU A 68 5.92 -8.44 -14.73
CA GLU A 68 5.25 -9.19 -13.65
C GLU A 68 3.83 -9.61 -14.05
N GLN A 69 3.38 -10.75 -13.49
CA GLN A 69 2.00 -11.19 -13.65
C GLN A 69 1.03 -10.18 -13.03
N ARG A 70 -0.16 -10.08 -13.61
CA ARG A 70 -1.24 -9.28 -13.07
C ARG A 70 -1.73 -9.85 -11.74
N ILE A 71 -2.05 -8.99 -10.76
CA ILE A 71 -2.56 -9.41 -9.44
C ILE A 71 -3.82 -10.27 -9.59
N ALA A 72 -4.72 -9.89 -10.49
CA ALA A 72 -5.96 -10.61 -10.74
C ALA A 72 -5.77 -11.98 -11.42
N SER A 73 -4.58 -12.25 -11.95
CA SER A 73 -4.32 -13.49 -12.67
C SER A 73 -4.24 -14.71 -11.74
N PRO A 74 -4.58 -15.92 -12.24
CA PRO A 74 -4.39 -17.16 -11.49
C PRO A 74 -2.93 -17.43 -11.10
N ASP A 75 -1.97 -16.91 -11.87
CA ASP A 75 -0.53 -17.11 -11.64
C ASP A 75 0.02 -16.19 -10.54
N PHE A 76 -0.76 -15.20 -10.09
CA PHE A 76 -0.38 -14.36 -8.96
C PHE A 76 -1.34 -14.58 -7.78
N ALA A 77 -2.48 -13.89 -7.74
CA ALA A 77 -3.39 -13.91 -6.60
C ALA A 77 -4.83 -14.36 -6.96
N GLY A 78 -5.17 -14.39 -8.24
CA GLY A 78 -6.49 -14.81 -8.74
C GLY A 78 -7.62 -13.83 -8.45
N ASN A 79 -7.33 -12.71 -7.78
CA ASN A 79 -8.31 -11.68 -7.43
C ASN A 79 -7.60 -10.35 -7.17
N ALA A 80 -8.00 -9.30 -7.88
CA ALA A 80 -7.43 -7.96 -7.77
C ALA A 80 -7.63 -7.31 -6.38
N GLU A 81 -8.72 -7.64 -5.68
CA GLU A 81 -9.01 -7.12 -4.33
C GLU A 81 -7.90 -7.45 -3.32
N LYS A 82 -7.20 -8.58 -3.50
CA LYS A 82 -6.07 -8.98 -2.64
C LYS A 82 -4.89 -8.00 -2.72
N GLY A 83 -4.80 -7.21 -3.78
CA GLY A 83 -3.79 -6.17 -3.95
C GLY A 83 -4.08 -4.88 -3.18
N LYS A 84 -5.30 -4.65 -2.69
CA LYS A 84 -5.68 -3.39 -2.04
C LYS A 84 -4.83 -3.04 -0.82
N PRO A 85 -4.63 -3.94 0.17
CA PRO A 85 -3.77 -3.64 1.32
C PRO A 85 -2.32 -3.30 0.91
N ALA A 86 -1.77 -4.04 -0.05
CA ALA A 86 -0.44 -3.80 -0.56
C ALA A 86 -0.33 -2.45 -1.30
N MET A 87 -1.39 -2.06 -2.02
CA MET A 87 -1.43 -0.76 -2.68
C MET A 87 -1.44 0.40 -1.67
N VAL A 88 -2.16 0.25 -0.54
CA VAL A 88 -2.08 1.24 0.55
C VAL A 88 -0.66 1.33 1.09
N VAL A 89 0.00 0.20 1.35
CA VAL A 89 1.40 0.18 1.80
C VAL A 89 2.32 0.86 0.77
N SER A 90 2.26 0.45 -0.50
CA SER A 90 3.08 1.03 -1.57
C SER A 90 2.90 2.54 -1.71
N ALA A 91 1.67 3.04 -1.54
CA ALA A 91 1.36 4.45 -1.75
C ALA A 91 1.60 5.34 -0.52
N THR A 92 1.83 4.74 0.66
CA THR A 92 1.88 5.54 1.91
C THR A 92 3.10 5.30 2.78
N SER A 93 3.92 4.27 2.51
CA SER A 93 5.05 3.92 3.37
C SER A 93 6.29 4.79 3.16
N SER A 94 6.44 5.45 2.02
CA SER A 94 7.59 6.30 1.72
C SER A 94 7.19 7.64 1.08
N THR A 95 8.17 8.47 0.78
CA THR A 95 8.01 9.71 -0.01
C THR A 95 8.25 9.48 -1.51
N ALA A 96 8.60 8.26 -1.90
CA ALA A 96 8.83 7.88 -3.28
C ALA A 96 7.55 7.87 -4.12
N PRO A 97 7.66 8.00 -5.43
CA PRO A 97 6.51 7.82 -6.30
C PRO A 97 6.03 6.38 -6.31
N THR A 98 4.72 6.20 -6.48
CA THR A 98 4.07 4.90 -6.67
C THR A 98 3.55 4.78 -8.08
N MET A 99 3.92 3.71 -8.78
CA MET A 99 3.43 3.42 -10.12
C MET A 99 2.18 2.54 -10.06
N VAL A 100 1.18 2.91 -10.85
CA VAL A 100 0.04 2.05 -11.19
C VAL A 100 0.19 1.66 -12.66
N TYR A 101 0.33 0.37 -12.91
CA TYR A 101 0.41 -0.13 -14.28
C TYR A 101 -0.97 -0.11 -14.94
N PHE A 102 -1.04 0.23 -16.21
CA PHE A 102 -2.32 0.40 -16.92
C PHE A 102 -3.21 -0.85 -16.81
N GLY A 103 -4.46 -0.68 -16.43
CA GLY A 103 -5.41 -1.76 -16.17
C GLY A 103 -5.38 -2.33 -14.74
N GLN A 104 -4.35 -2.06 -13.95
CA GLN A 104 -4.26 -2.50 -12.56
C GLN A 104 -5.46 -2.00 -11.74
N GLU A 105 -5.85 -0.75 -11.95
CA GLU A 105 -6.96 -0.10 -11.28
C GLU A 105 -8.35 -0.66 -11.67
N PHE A 106 -8.39 -1.53 -12.67
CA PHE A 106 -9.60 -2.25 -13.10
C PHE A 106 -9.55 -3.74 -12.77
N GLY A 107 -8.42 -4.23 -12.24
CA GLY A 107 -8.22 -5.64 -11.98
C GLY A 107 -8.00 -6.47 -13.25
N GLU A 108 -7.25 -5.94 -14.21
CA GLU A 108 -6.92 -6.66 -15.46
C GLU A 108 -6.20 -7.98 -15.17
N PRO A 109 -6.73 -9.15 -15.63
CA PRO A 109 -6.11 -10.43 -15.36
C PRO A 109 -4.98 -10.81 -16.32
N GLY A 110 -4.77 -10.08 -17.41
CA GLY A 110 -3.75 -10.37 -18.42
C GLY A 110 -3.98 -11.66 -19.19
N ALA A 111 -5.24 -12.03 -19.44
CA ALA A 111 -5.59 -13.30 -20.09
C ALA A 111 -5.36 -13.31 -21.61
N GLU A 112 -4.98 -12.17 -22.21
CA GLU A 112 -4.93 -11.99 -23.67
C GLU A 112 -3.59 -12.38 -24.29
N ASP A 113 -2.68 -13.02 -23.54
CA ASP A 113 -1.33 -13.42 -23.99
C ASP A 113 -0.55 -12.27 -24.68
N LEU A 114 -0.56 -11.10 -24.04
CA LEU A 114 0.15 -9.90 -24.51
C LEU A 114 1.55 -9.75 -23.89
N GLY A 115 2.09 -10.80 -23.29
CA GLY A 115 3.34 -10.82 -22.55
C GLY A 115 4.50 -11.57 -23.22
N PHE A 116 4.53 -11.65 -24.56
CA PHE A 116 5.59 -12.35 -25.32
C PHE A 116 5.72 -13.84 -24.95
N GLY A 117 4.61 -14.55 -24.76
CA GLY A 117 4.61 -15.95 -24.38
C GLY A 117 4.69 -16.22 -22.87
N ASP A 118 4.89 -15.18 -22.06
CA ASP A 118 4.75 -15.27 -20.61
C ASP A 118 3.28 -15.08 -20.23
N PRO A 119 2.65 -16.08 -19.60
CA PRO A 119 1.24 -16.01 -19.27
C PRO A 119 0.96 -14.91 -18.26
N THR A 120 -0.19 -14.26 -18.42
CA THR A 120 -0.74 -13.26 -17.48
C THR A 120 0.13 -12.03 -17.24
N ARG A 121 1.09 -11.78 -18.12
CA ARG A 121 1.80 -10.51 -18.25
C ARG A 121 1.17 -9.66 -19.34
N THR A 122 1.39 -8.36 -19.30
CA THR A 122 0.95 -7.44 -20.35
C THR A 122 2.09 -6.51 -20.73
N SER A 123 2.57 -6.63 -21.98
CA SER A 123 3.63 -5.81 -22.54
C SER A 123 3.27 -4.32 -22.54
N ILE A 124 4.28 -3.47 -22.52
CA ILE A 124 4.13 -2.01 -22.74
C ILE A 124 3.84 -1.65 -24.20
N PHE A 125 3.97 -2.60 -25.12
CA PHE A 125 3.74 -2.36 -26.56
C PHE A 125 2.27 -2.57 -26.94
N ASP A 126 1.77 -1.87 -27.94
CA ASP A 126 0.38 -1.93 -28.38
C ASP A 126 0.13 -3.07 -29.38
N TYR A 127 0.51 -4.28 -29.03
CA TYR A 127 0.26 -5.47 -29.85
C TYR A 127 -1.19 -5.97 -29.78
N GLY A 128 -1.98 -5.46 -28.86
CA GLY A 128 -3.37 -5.83 -28.68
C GLY A 128 -4.10 -4.90 -27.71
N SER A 129 -5.38 -5.16 -27.55
CA SER A 129 -6.25 -4.39 -26.67
C SER A 129 -6.37 -5.04 -25.29
N VAL A 130 -6.30 -4.27 -24.23
CA VAL A 130 -6.54 -4.71 -22.85
C VAL A 130 -8.04 -4.59 -22.55
N PRO A 131 -8.75 -5.71 -22.29
CA PRO A 131 -10.22 -5.72 -22.22
C PRO A 131 -10.83 -4.76 -21.19
N SER A 132 -10.23 -4.66 -19.99
CA SER A 132 -10.71 -3.75 -18.95
C SER A 132 -10.61 -2.28 -19.36
N GLN A 133 -9.54 -1.92 -20.04
CA GLN A 133 -9.40 -0.55 -20.57
C GLN A 133 -10.34 -0.27 -21.73
N VAL A 134 -10.57 -1.24 -22.61
CA VAL A 134 -11.57 -1.09 -23.69
C VAL A 134 -12.95 -0.78 -23.10
N ARG A 135 -13.36 -1.50 -22.04
CA ARG A 135 -14.61 -1.24 -21.33
C ARG A 135 -14.64 0.16 -20.71
N TRP A 136 -13.54 0.59 -20.10
CA TRP A 136 -13.42 1.94 -19.54
C TRP A 136 -13.51 3.03 -20.63
N VAL A 137 -12.80 2.85 -21.73
CA VAL A 137 -12.80 3.81 -22.86
C VAL A 137 -14.18 3.98 -23.47
N ASN A 138 -15.03 2.94 -23.44
CA ASN A 138 -16.43 2.96 -23.84
C ASN A 138 -16.66 3.72 -25.16
N ASN A 139 -16.07 3.23 -26.26
CA ASN A 139 -16.19 3.87 -27.58
C ASN A 139 -15.75 5.36 -27.58
N LYS A 140 -14.64 5.68 -26.95
CA LYS A 140 -14.03 7.03 -26.85
C LYS A 140 -14.82 8.01 -25.96
N LYS A 141 -15.71 7.56 -25.12
CA LYS A 141 -16.40 8.41 -24.13
C LYS A 141 -15.59 8.62 -22.86
N PHE A 142 -14.70 7.68 -22.52
CA PHE A 142 -13.81 7.72 -21.34
C PHE A 142 -14.58 7.87 -20.02
N ASP A 143 -15.73 7.23 -19.92
CA ASP A 143 -16.66 7.37 -18.79
C ASP A 143 -16.89 6.05 -18.00
N GLY A 144 -16.23 4.96 -18.39
CA GLY A 144 -16.39 3.67 -17.75
C GLY A 144 -17.76 3.01 -18.00
N GLY A 145 -18.52 3.45 -19.02
CA GLY A 145 -19.89 3.02 -19.22
C GLY A 145 -20.07 1.53 -19.56
N GLN A 146 -18.98 0.83 -19.93
CA GLN A 146 -18.98 -0.62 -20.16
C GLN A 146 -18.23 -1.40 -19.08
N SER A 147 -17.65 -0.72 -18.08
CA SER A 147 -16.98 -1.38 -16.96
C SER A 147 -17.96 -2.10 -16.05
N THR A 148 -17.53 -3.24 -15.49
CA THR A 148 -18.32 -3.97 -14.48
C THR A 148 -18.37 -3.18 -13.17
N GLU A 149 -19.25 -3.59 -12.26
CA GLU A 149 -19.34 -2.93 -10.93
C GLU A 149 -18.09 -3.20 -10.11
N GLU A 150 -17.47 -4.37 -10.24
CA GLU A 150 -16.20 -4.71 -9.59
C GLU A 150 -15.06 -3.80 -10.10
N GLU A 151 -14.95 -3.62 -11.42
CA GLU A 151 -13.97 -2.71 -12.03
C GLU A 151 -14.15 -1.27 -11.56
N LYS A 152 -15.39 -0.79 -11.48
CA LYS A 152 -15.70 0.56 -10.98
C LYS A 152 -15.37 0.70 -9.51
N SER A 153 -15.69 -0.31 -8.70
CA SER A 153 -15.40 -0.33 -7.26
C SER A 153 -13.90 -0.28 -7.00
N LEU A 154 -13.14 -1.14 -7.68
CA LEU A 154 -11.68 -1.16 -7.54
C LEU A 154 -11.06 0.17 -7.98
N ARG A 155 -11.50 0.70 -9.12
CA ARG A 155 -11.04 2.00 -9.60
C ARG A 155 -11.38 3.15 -8.64
N ASP A 156 -12.54 3.13 -7.99
CA ASP A 156 -12.89 4.14 -6.97
C ASP A 156 -11.94 4.07 -5.77
N PHE A 157 -11.56 2.86 -5.34
CA PHE A 157 -10.53 2.67 -4.32
C PHE A 157 -9.19 3.32 -4.75
N TYR A 158 -8.66 3.00 -5.94
CA TYR A 158 -7.41 3.60 -6.45
C TYR A 158 -7.53 5.12 -6.55
N LYS A 159 -8.64 5.62 -7.07
CA LYS A 159 -8.90 7.06 -7.17
C LYS A 159 -8.87 7.74 -5.81
N ARG A 160 -9.53 7.17 -4.79
CA ARG A 160 -9.54 7.72 -3.42
C ARG A 160 -8.14 7.73 -2.82
N LEU A 161 -7.46 6.58 -2.86
CA LEU A 161 -6.12 6.44 -2.32
C LEU A 161 -5.16 7.45 -2.96
N LEU A 162 -5.06 7.49 -4.29
CA LEU A 162 -4.11 8.35 -4.97
C LEU A 162 -4.45 9.84 -4.83
N ASN A 163 -5.73 10.22 -4.79
CA ASN A 163 -6.10 11.60 -4.48
C ASN A 163 -5.76 11.97 -3.03
N PHE A 164 -5.89 11.05 -2.09
CA PHE A 164 -5.45 11.28 -0.71
C PHE A 164 -3.94 11.51 -0.65
N THR A 165 -3.13 10.65 -1.31
CA THR A 165 -1.66 10.76 -1.24
C THR A 165 -1.14 12.10 -1.76
N ILE A 166 -1.72 12.64 -2.82
CA ILE A 166 -1.32 13.94 -3.40
C ILE A 166 -1.57 15.10 -2.43
N ASN A 167 -2.59 15.00 -1.56
CA ASN A 167 -3.04 16.08 -0.69
C ASN A 167 -2.57 15.95 0.76
N SER A 168 -1.96 14.84 1.13
CA SER A 168 -1.52 14.58 2.51
C SER A 168 -0.11 15.10 2.76
N SER A 169 0.01 16.06 3.68
CA SER A 169 1.32 16.55 4.13
C SER A 169 2.10 15.52 4.95
N ALA A 170 1.41 14.62 5.64
CA ALA A 170 2.04 13.56 6.43
C ALA A 170 2.82 12.57 5.57
N LEU A 171 2.36 12.32 4.32
CA LEU A 171 3.04 11.40 3.41
C LEU A 171 4.31 11.98 2.79
N ALA A 172 4.47 13.31 2.81
CA ALA A 172 5.74 13.98 2.51
C ALA A 172 6.65 14.16 3.75
N GLY A 173 6.17 13.71 4.91
CA GLY A 173 6.84 13.86 6.20
C GLY A 173 7.52 12.58 6.68
N SER A 174 7.51 12.39 8.00
CA SER A 174 8.20 11.28 8.68
C SER A 174 7.40 9.98 8.64
N TYR A 175 8.12 8.88 8.69
CA TYR A 175 7.62 7.51 8.82
C TYR A 175 8.15 6.88 10.11
N GLN A 176 7.34 6.05 10.74
CA GLN A 176 7.80 5.12 11.77
C GLN A 176 6.96 3.85 11.77
N ASP A 177 7.65 2.70 11.85
CA ASP A 177 7.03 1.41 12.10
C ASP A 177 6.44 1.35 13.51
N ILE A 178 5.21 0.85 13.62
CA ILE A 178 4.59 0.46 14.90
C ILE A 178 4.13 -1.00 14.88
N HIS A 179 4.42 -1.72 13.79
CA HIS A 179 4.05 -3.12 13.64
C HIS A 179 4.75 -4.00 14.68
N ALA A 180 6.08 -3.89 14.77
CA ALA A 180 6.85 -4.69 15.74
C ALA A 180 6.39 -4.44 17.18
N HIS A 181 6.13 -3.18 17.55
CA HIS A 181 5.60 -2.84 18.86
C HIS A 181 4.27 -3.56 19.14
N ASN A 182 3.34 -3.53 18.20
CA ASN A 182 2.03 -4.17 18.36
C ASN A 182 2.10 -5.70 18.31
N ARG A 183 3.02 -6.28 17.53
CA ARG A 183 3.23 -7.75 17.52
C ARG A 183 3.56 -8.32 18.91
N TYR A 184 4.25 -7.53 19.74
CA TYR A 184 4.66 -7.96 21.09
C TYR A 184 3.71 -7.52 22.20
N ASN A 185 2.97 -6.41 22.01
CA ASN A 185 2.26 -5.74 23.09
C ASN A 185 0.74 -5.68 22.91
N THR A 186 0.21 -6.07 21.73
CA THR A 186 -1.22 -5.96 21.43
C THR A 186 -1.83 -7.34 21.24
N GLU A 187 -2.79 -7.68 22.09
CA GLU A 187 -3.53 -8.93 21.99
C GLU A 187 -4.33 -8.97 20.67
N TRP A 188 -4.35 -10.13 20.01
CA TRP A 188 -5.02 -10.37 18.71
C TRP A 188 -4.38 -9.70 17.49
N TYR A 189 -3.35 -8.85 17.68
CA TYR A 189 -2.56 -8.35 16.56
C TYR A 189 -1.62 -9.46 16.04
N ASN A 190 -1.57 -9.65 14.71
CA ASN A 190 -0.89 -10.81 14.14
C ASN A 190 -0.12 -10.50 12.84
N ASP A 191 0.51 -11.52 12.25
CA ASP A 191 1.36 -11.44 11.06
C ASP A 191 0.59 -11.29 9.72
N LYS A 192 -0.71 -10.99 9.77
CA LYS A 192 -1.54 -10.63 8.60
C LYS A 192 -1.96 -9.16 8.62
N VAL A 193 -1.66 -8.46 9.71
CA VAL A 193 -1.94 -7.02 9.83
C VAL A 193 -0.61 -6.26 9.80
N LEU A 194 -0.55 -5.15 9.06
CA LEU A 194 0.55 -4.20 9.10
C LEU A 194 0.04 -2.88 9.65
N SER A 195 0.84 -2.22 10.51
CA SER A 195 0.56 -0.86 10.94
C SER A 195 1.83 -0.02 11.03
N PHE A 196 1.72 1.22 10.65
CA PHE A 196 2.77 2.23 10.75
C PHE A 196 2.15 3.62 10.87
N VAL A 197 2.97 4.61 11.19
CA VAL A 197 2.53 5.99 11.30
C VAL A 197 3.27 6.90 10.33
N ARG A 198 2.56 7.93 9.87
CA ARG A 198 3.10 9.02 9.05
C ARG A 198 2.73 10.35 9.68
N TRP A 199 3.62 11.34 9.65
CA TRP A 199 3.29 12.64 10.18
C TRP A 199 4.09 13.78 9.57
N SER A 200 3.50 14.95 9.62
CA SER A 200 4.13 16.26 9.45
C SER A 200 3.75 17.16 10.63
N ASP A 201 4.18 18.41 10.60
CA ASP A 201 3.75 19.39 11.61
C ASP A 201 2.23 19.61 11.65
N ASN A 202 1.55 19.37 10.52
CA ASN A 202 0.12 19.67 10.35
C ASN A 202 -0.80 18.44 10.30
N GLU A 203 -0.24 17.24 10.21
CA GLU A 203 -1.02 16.04 10.00
C GLU A 203 -0.38 14.82 10.64
N LYS A 204 -1.20 13.99 11.30
CA LYS A 204 -0.79 12.74 11.95
C LYS A 204 -1.70 11.63 11.47
N LEU A 205 -1.12 10.56 10.97
CA LEU A 205 -1.82 9.42 10.39
C LEU A 205 -1.36 8.11 11.05
N ILE A 206 -2.33 7.25 11.34
CA ILE A 206 -2.12 5.85 11.68
C ILE A 206 -2.65 5.04 10.50
N ILE A 207 -1.79 4.22 9.91
CA ILE A 207 -2.13 3.41 8.74
C ILE A 207 -2.15 1.95 9.15
N ILE A 208 -3.24 1.26 8.82
CA ILE A 208 -3.46 -0.15 9.15
C ILE A 208 -3.93 -0.87 7.90
N SER A 209 -3.37 -2.04 7.60
CA SER A 209 -3.77 -2.88 6.46
C SER A 209 -3.91 -4.34 6.90
N ASN A 210 -5.06 -4.96 6.59
CA ASN A 210 -5.32 -6.38 6.83
C ASN A 210 -5.16 -7.15 5.51
N PHE A 211 -4.17 -8.03 5.44
CA PHE A 211 -3.89 -8.88 4.28
C PHE A 211 -4.63 -10.23 4.31
N ASN A 212 -5.37 -10.51 5.38
CA ASN A 212 -6.15 -11.74 5.46
C ASN A 212 -7.39 -11.64 4.55
N THR A 213 -7.72 -12.73 3.86
CA THR A 213 -8.84 -12.79 2.91
C THR A 213 -10.17 -13.19 3.56
N GLU A 214 -10.16 -13.66 4.81
CA GLU A 214 -11.31 -14.27 5.46
C GLU A 214 -11.65 -13.64 6.81
N ASN A 215 -10.62 -13.27 7.60
CA ASN A 215 -10.79 -12.90 9.00
C ASN A 215 -10.81 -11.39 9.22
N THR A 216 -11.80 -10.94 9.96
CA THR A 216 -11.79 -9.63 10.60
C THR A 216 -10.94 -9.71 11.87
N TYR A 217 -10.08 -8.71 12.09
CA TYR A 217 -9.29 -8.60 13.30
C TYR A 217 -9.72 -7.40 14.13
N GLY A 218 -9.95 -7.64 15.43
CA GLY A 218 -10.31 -6.62 16.40
C GLY A 218 -9.27 -6.55 17.52
N PHE A 219 -8.66 -5.39 17.74
CA PHE A 219 -7.60 -5.19 18.75
C PHE A 219 -7.52 -3.72 19.19
N GLU A 220 -6.87 -3.48 20.32
CA GLU A 220 -6.50 -2.15 20.80
C GLU A 220 -5.09 -1.80 20.28
N LEU A 221 -5.01 -1.10 19.15
CA LEU A 221 -3.73 -0.70 18.57
C LEU A 221 -3.03 0.29 19.50
N SER A 222 -1.82 -0.06 19.93
CA SER A 222 -1.00 0.76 20.83
C SER A 222 -0.01 1.63 20.05
N LEU A 223 0.16 2.88 20.47
CA LEU A 223 1.24 3.75 19.99
C LEU A 223 2.44 3.64 20.92
N PRO A 224 3.68 3.48 20.40
CA PRO A 224 4.90 3.56 21.19
C PRO A 224 5.04 4.92 21.90
N GLN A 225 5.67 4.92 23.08
CA GLN A 225 5.87 6.14 23.89
C GLN A 225 6.56 7.25 23.10
N ASP A 226 7.55 6.92 22.30
CA ASP A 226 8.31 7.92 21.51
C ASP A 226 7.43 8.60 20.44
N ILE A 227 6.39 7.94 19.94
CA ILE A 227 5.39 8.55 19.05
C ILE A 227 4.48 9.50 19.82
N ILE A 228 4.06 9.14 21.03
CA ILE A 228 3.27 10.02 21.90
C ILE A 228 4.05 11.32 22.16
N GLU A 229 5.34 11.19 22.47
CA GLU A 229 6.23 12.32 22.70
C GLU A 229 6.47 13.16 21.44
N LYS A 230 6.84 12.53 20.31
CA LYS A 230 7.05 13.19 19.01
C LYS A 230 5.80 13.96 18.53
N TRP A 231 4.65 13.42 18.79
CA TRP A 231 3.39 14.03 18.42
C TRP A 231 2.87 15.02 19.44
N ASN A 232 3.56 15.13 20.60
CA ASN A 232 3.19 15.97 21.75
C ASN A 232 1.74 15.75 22.19
N LEU A 233 1.29 14.50 22.17
CA LEU A 233 -0.04 14.13 22.64
C LEU A 233 -0.12 14.32 24.16
N LYS A 234 -1.25 14.82 24.63
CA LYS A 234 -1.57 15.00 26.05
C LYS A 234 -2.66 14.02 26.45
N ASP A 235 -2.76 13.77 27.74
CA ASP A 235 -3.83 12.93 28.28
C ASP A 235 -5.20 13.41 27.77
N GLY A 236 -6.00 12.45 27.34
CA GLY A 236 -7.34 12.72 26.81
C GLY A 236 -7.71 11.88 25.60
N GLU A 237 -8.80 12.26 24.97
CA GLU A 237 -9.35 11.55 23.82
C GLU A 237 -9.22 12.40 22.55
N TYR A 238 -8.70 11.81 21.49
CA TYR A 238 -8.58 12.42 20.17
C TYR A 238 -9.46 11.66 19.18
N ASN A 239 -10.29 12.39 18.42
CA ASN A 239 -11.05 11.73 17.35
C ASN A 239 -10.12 11.26 16.24
N VAL A 240 -10.35 10.04 15.76
CA VAL A 240 -9.67 9.48 14.59
C VAL A 240 -10.71 9.08 13.54
N GLU A 241 -10.44 9.45 12.29
CA GLU A 241 -11.36 9.18 11.18
C GLU A 241 -10.59 8.64 9.97
N ASP A 242 -11.14 7.57 9.37
CA ASP A 242 -10.62 7.00 8.12
C ASP A 242 -10.76 8.01 6.96
N GLN A 243 -9.69 8.18 6.21
CA GLN A 243 -9.61 9.11 5.08
C GLN A 243 -9.89 8.46 3.72
N LEU A 244 -9.92 7.12 3.64
CA LEU A 244 -10.20 6.42 2.38
C LEU A 244 -11.70 6.44 2.06
N PHE A 245 -12.51 5.92 2.97
CA PHE A 245 -13.94 5.77 2.74
C PHE A 245 -14.82 6.51 3.77
N ASN A 246 -14.23 7.11 4.80
CA ASN A 246 -14.91 7.72 5.95
C ASN A 246 -15.87 6.74 6.67
N THR A 247 -15.60 5.46 6.58
CA THR A 247 -16.46 4.41 7.15
C THR A 247 -16.09 4.04 8.56
N TYR A 248 -14.89 4.42 9.01
CA TYR A 248 -14.40 4.11 10.35
C TYR A 248 -14.11 5.38 11.14
N LYS A 249 -14.63 5.41 12.36
CA LYS A 249 -14.40 6.47 13.35
C LYS A 249 -14.18 5.83 14.70
N SER A 250 -13.19 6.31 15.44
CA SER A 250 -12.84 5.84 16.77
C SER A 250 -12.24 6.98 17.58
N LYS A 251 -11.73 6.67 18.77
CA LYS A 251 -10.99 7.59 19.62
C LYS A 251 -9.63 6.99 19.94
N LEU A 252 -8.59 7.79 19.77
CA LEU A 252 -7.29 7.53 20.35
C LEU A 252 -7.33 8.06 21.79
N VAL A 253 -7.17 7.17 22.75
CA VAL A 253 -7.12 7.50 24.18
C VAL A 253 -5.67 7.56 24.62
N VAL A 254 -5.28 8.65 25.26
CA VAL A 254 -3.92 8.87 25.80
C VAL A 254 -4.02 9.00 27.32
N ASP A 255 -3.23 8.20 28.03
CA ASP A 255 -3.09 8.21 29.50
C ASP A 255 -1.62 8.06 29.88
N GLY A 256 -0.98 9.14 30.23
CA GLY A 256 0.47 9.21 30.51
C GLY A 256 1.30 8.82 29.30
N ASN A 257 2.00 7.71 29.41
CA ASN A 257 2.88 7.16 28.35
C ASN A 257 2.21 6.08 27.50
N GLU A 258 0.94 5.86 27.70
CA GLU A 258 0.15 4.88 26.94
C GLU A 258 -0.83 5.59 26.00
N ALA A 259 -0.97 5.07 24.81
CA ALA A 259 -1.99 5.53 23.89
C ALA A 259 -2.51 4.37 23.07
N SER A 260 -3.82 4.26 22.95
CA SER A 260 -4.44 3.17 22.20
C SER A 260 -5.69 3.62 21.44
N VAL A 261 -5.97 2.90 20.37
CA VAL A 261 -7.17 3.08 19.56
C VAL A 261 -7.79 1.73 19.20
N ARG A 262 -9.09 1.58 19.42
CA ARG A 262 -9.82 0.40 18.97
C ARG A 262 -9.80 0.30 17.47
N ILE A 263 -9.44 -0.87 16.94
CA ILE A 263 -9.44 -1.20 15.51
C ILE A 263 -10.28 -2.46 15.31
N ASP A 264 -11.18 -2.42 14.32
CA ASP A 264 -11.91 -3.58 13.82
C ASP A 264 -11.78 -3.56 12.28
N VAL A 265 -10.74 -4.22 11.77
CA VAL A 265 -10.38 -4.21 10.34
C VAL A 265 -10.83 -5.49 9.64
N LYS A 266 -11.68 -5.34 8.61
CA LYS A 266 -12.23 -6.47 7.85
C LYS A 266 -11.20 -7.10 6.92
N PRO A 267 -11.50 -8.28 6.33
CA PRO A 267 -10.65 -8.88 5.32
C PRO A 267 -10.33 -7.90 4.18
N LEU A 268 -9.05 -7.82 3.80
CA LEU A 268 -8.53 -6.97 2.72
C LEU A 268 -8.81 -5.47 2.87
N ASP A 269 -9.30 -5.02 4.03
CA ASP A 269 -9.49 -3.60 4.31
C ASP A 269 -8.22 -2.94 4.82
N SER A 270 -8.17 -1.64 4.62
CA SER A 270 -7.14 -0.76 5.18
C SER A 270 -7.78 0.53 5.69
N PHE A 271 -7.19 1.10 6.73
CA PHE A 271 -7.55 2.41 7.25
C PHE A 271 -6.36 3.37 7.17
N ILE A 272 -6.64 4.60 6.79
CA ILE A 272 -5.75 5.75 6.96
C ILE A 272 -6.43 6.67 7.98
N LEU A 273 -6.13 6.47 9.25
CA LEU A 273 -6.77 7.18 10.34
C LEU A 273 -6.05 8.51 10.60
N LYS A 274 -6.75 9.61 10.40
CA LYS A 274 -6.26 10.96 10.72
C LYS A 274 -6.71 11.35 12.12
N ILE A 275 -5.78 11.82 12.93
CA ILE A 275 -6.04 12.39 14.26
C ILE A 275 -6.51 13.84 14.09
N LYS A 276 -7.58 14.18 14.83
CA LYS A 276 -8.19 15.52 14.84
C LYS A 276 -8.13 16.15 16.23
#